data_d6cac0d2563e70627c7f45c92fc99857
#
_entry.id   d6cac0d2563e70627c7f45c92fc99857
#
_cell.length_a   1.000
_cell.length_b   1.000
_cell.length_c   1.000
_cell.angle_alpha   90.00
_cell.angle_beta   90.00
_cell.angle_gamma   90.00
#
_symmetry.space_group_name_H-M   'P 1'
#
loop_
_entity.id
_entity.type
_entity.pdbx_description
1 polymer ?
#
loop_
_entity_poly.entity_id
_entity_poly.type
_entity_poly.pdbx_seq_one_letter_code
_entity_poly.pdbx_strand_id
1 'polypeptide(L)'
;MGSPDGGGSAEMPSAARPFTASLVARLVSRGVQIAPVTLHTGVASAEAYEPPYPERFAVPPSTAWQINAARAGGGRVVAVGTTAVRALETAADADGRIRAASGWTELVVTPERGVRAVDGLLTGLHEPQASHLLMLAAVGQVAAGADFGDALCRAYAEAVRRRYLWHEFGDLHLILPS
;
A
#
# COMPACT_ATOMS: atom_id res chain seq x y z
N MET A 1 -8.49 25.57 -9.99
CA MET A 1 -7.26 25.87 -10.73
C MET A 1 -6.52 24.56 -10.94
N GLY A 2 -6.54 24.03 -12.16
CA GLY A 2 -5.83 22.80 -12.50
C GLY A 2 -4.32 23.02 -12.37
N SER A 3 -3.62 22.00 -11.90
CA SER A 3 -2.14 21.98 -11.91
C SER A 3 -1.64 22.19 -13.33
N PRO A 4 -0.61 23.02 -13.56
CA PRO A 4 -0.10 23.30 -14.89
C PRO A 4 0.44 22.08 -15.65
N ASP A 5 0.61 20.94 -14.98
CA ASP A 5 1.19 19.72 -15.54
C ASP A 5 0.17 18.65 -15.95
N GLY A 6 -1.14 18.96 -15.99
CA GLY A 6 -2.18 18.07 -16.53
C GLY A 6 -2.37 16.72 -15.82
N GLY A 7 -1.73 16.50 -14.67
CA GLY A 7 -1.79 15.24 -13.94
C GLY A 7 -2.70 15.35 -12.71
N GLY A 8 -3.96 14.97 -12.86
CA GLY A 8 -4.87 14.71 -11.74
C GLY A 8 -4.88 13.21 -11.43
N SER A 9 -5.11 12.83 -10.18
CA SER A 9 -5.47 11.46 -9.82
C SER A 9 -6.97 11.30 -10.05
N ALA A 10 -7.39 10.21 -10.71
CA ALA A 10 -8.81 9.96 -10.98
C ALA A 10 -9.49 9.24 -9.80
N GLU A 11 -8.72 8.63 -8.91
CA GLU A 11 -9.23 7.91 -7.75
C GLU A 11 -8.79 8.55 -6.43
N MET A 12 -9.67 8.48 -5.44
CA MET A 12 -9.34 8.89 -4.08
C MET A 12 -8.62 7.76 -3.34
N PRO A 13 -7.78 8.06 -2.32
CA PRO A 13 -7.13 7.04 -1.50
C PRO A 13 -8.14 6.37 -0.57
N SER A 14 -8.89 5.39 -1.07
CA SER A 14 -9.97 4.70 -0.34
C SER A 14 -9.50 4.09 0.98
N ALA A 15 -8.31 3.48 1.02
CA ALA A 15 -7.72 2.91 2.23
C ALA A 15 -7.41 3.95 3.32
N ALA A 16 -7.27 5.22 2.95
CA ALA A 16 -7.01 6.31 3.90
C ALA A 16 -8.31 6.94 4.47
N ARG A 17 -9.47 6.60 3.92
CA ARG A 17 -10.77 7.17 4.32
C ARG A 17 -11.05 7.12 5.84
N PRO A 18 -10.72 6.04 6.57
CA PRO A 18 -10.95 5.97 8.02
C PRO A 18 -10.02 6.85 8.86
N PHE A 19 -8.95 7.41 8.28
CA PHE A 19 -7.99 8.24 9.02
C PHE A 19 -8.52 9.65 9.22
N THR A 20 -9.45 9.80 10.19
CA THR A 20 -9.90 11.11 10.65
C THR A 20 -8.79 11.86 11.39
N ALA A 21 -8.87 13.17 11.48
CA ALA A 21 -7.92 13.99 12.25
C ALA A 21 -7.78 13.47 13.70
N SER A 22 -8.88 13.06 14.33
CA SER A 22 -8.89 12.50 15.69
C SER A 22 -8.13 11.17 15.76
N LEU A 23 -8.30 10.26 14.78
CA LEU A 23 -7.56 9.01 14.74
C LEU A 23 -6.07 9.26 14.53
N VAL A 24 -5.72 10.16 13.61
CA VAL A 24 -4.32 10.55 13.35
C VAL A 24 -3.68 11.11 14.63
N ALA A 25 -4.33 12.03 15.33
CA ALA A 25 -3.82 12.59 16.59
C ALA A 25 -3.60 11.50 17.66
N ARG A 26 -4.51 10.54 17.78
CA ARG A 26 -4.39 9.40 18.69
C ARG A 26 -3.25 8.46 18.34
N LEU A 27 -3.01 8.21 17.05
CA LEU A 27 -1.89 7.39 16.58
C LEU A 27 -0.56 8.09 16.90
N VAL A 28 -0.46 9.37 16.54
CA VAL A 28 0.75 10.17 16.78
C VAL A 28 1.06 10.28 18.28
N SER A 29 0.05 10.46 19.14
CA SER A 29 0.25 10.51 20.61
C SER A 29 0.73 9.17 21.20
N ARG A 30 0.63 8.07 20.44
CA ARG A 30 1.15 6.74 20.79
C ARG A 30 2.49 6.42 20.13
N GLY A 31 3.12 7.40 19.49
CA GLY A 31 4.43 7.24 18.84
C GLY A 31 4.36 6.72 17.40
N VAL A 32 3.17 6.57 16.82
CA VAL A 32 3.05 6.20 15.40
C VAL A 32 3.39 7.40 14.53
N GLN A 33 4.34 7.24 13.64
CA GLN A 33 4.71 8.26 12.67
C GLN A 33 3.87 8.10 11.39
N ILE A 34 3.52 9.22 10.76
CA ILE A 34 2.76 9.24 9.51
C ILE A 34 3.60 9.98 8.46
N ALA A 35 3.93 9.29 7.38
CA ALA A 35 4.76 9.79 6.31
C ALA A 35 3.98 9.78 4.98
N PRO A 36 3.80 10.94 4.31
CA PRO A 36 3.04 11.01 3.07
C PRO A 36 3.86 10.52 1.88
N VAL A 37 3.19 9.81 0.96
CA VAL A 37 3.66 9.52 -0.40
C VAL A 37 2.59 9.94 -1.40
N THR A 38 2.99 10.17 -2.64
CA THR A 38 2.04 10.50 -3.71
C THR A 38 2.16 9.44 -4.81
N LEU A 39 1.01 9.00 -5.30
CA LEU A 39 0.91 8.24 -6.54
C LEU A 39 -0.37 8.67 -7.24
N HIS A 40 -0.26 9.06 -8.52
CA HIS A 40 -1.38 9.48 -9.35
C HIS A 40 -1.92 8.25 -10.08
N THR A 41 -3.06 7.77 -9.62
CA THR A 41 -3.74 6.60 -10.21
C THR A 41 -4.56 6.99 -11.44
N GLY A 42 -4.55 6.13 -12.45
CA GLY A 42 -5.47 6.20 -13.59
C GLY A 42 -6.90 5.79 -13.24
N VAL A 43 -7.82 5.90 -14.22
CA VAL A 43 -9.26 5.58 -14.04
C VAL A 43 -9.55 4.08 -14.11
N ALA A 44 -8.65 3.29 -14.65
CA ALA A 44 -8.89 1.88 -14.86
C ALA A 44 -8.10 1.03 -13.86
N SER A 45 -8.79 0.23 -13.06
CA SER A 45 -8.19 -1.00 -12.56
C SER A 45 -7.86 -1.86 -13.79
N ALA A 46 -6.59 -2.16 -14.00
CA ALA A 46 -6.19 -3.09 -15.04
C ALA A 46 -6.98 -4.39 -14.84
N GLU A 47 -7.60 -4.90 -15.91
CA GLU A 47 -8.20 -6.22 -15.88
C GLU A 47 -7.13 -7.26 -15.47
N ALA A 48 -7.55 -8.40 -14.97
CA ALA A 48 -6.69 -9.41 -14.32
C ALA A 48 -5.44 -9.84 -15.12
N TYR A 49 -5.38 -9.50 -16.40
CA TYR A 49 -4.31 -9.89 -17.33
C TYR A 49 -3.52 -8.70 -17.88
N GLU A 50 -3.90 -7.47 -17.55
CA GLU A 50 -3.17 -6.30 -18.01
C GLU A 50 -2.18 -5.81 -16.94
N PRO A 51 -0.91 -5.53 -17.32
CA PRO A 51 0.00 -4.88 -16.40
C PRO A 51 -0.57 -3.49 -16.04
N PRO A 52 -0.38 -3.03 -14.80
CA PRO A 52 -0.83 -1.70 -14.41
C PRO A 52 -0.18 -0.65 -15.29
N TYR A 53 -0.97 0.34 -15.71
CA TYR A 53 -0.44 1.48 -16.45
C TYR A 53 0.68 2.19 -15.68
N PRO A 54 1.63 2.85 -16.39
CA PRO A 54 2.60 3.71 -15.75
C PRO A 54 1.89 4.77 -14.91
N GLU A 55 2.29 4.91 -13.65
CA GLU A 55 1.72 5.89 -12.72
C GLU A 55 2.80 6.81 -12.19
N ARG A 56 2.49 8.10 -12.11
CA ARG A 56 3.42 9.10 -11.57
C ARG A 56 3.46 8.99 -10.04
N PHE A 57 4.66 8.85 -9.49
CA PHE A 57 4.85 8.77 -8.04
C PHE A 57 5.82 9.82 -7.52
N ALA A 58 5.73 10.11 -6.22
CA ALA A 58 6.71 10.89 -5.49
C ALA A 58 6.84 10.40 -4.04
N VAL A 59 8.09 10.18 -3.64
CA VAL A 59 8.50 9.92 -2.25
C VAL A 59 9.37 11.09 -1.80
N PRO A 60 8.85 12.00 -0.96
CA PRO A 60 9.61 13.17 -0.50
C PRO A 60 10.84 12.79 0.34
N PRO A 61 11.89 13.65 0.39
CA PRO A 61 13.05 13.42 1.26
C PRO A 61 12.70 13.21 2.73
N SER A 62 11.71 13.94 3.23
CA SER A 62 11.22 13.80 4.62
C SER A 62 10.63 12.42 4.87
N THR A 63 9.83 11.90 3.94
CA THR A 63 9.25 10.55 4.02
C THR A 63 10.34 9.47 3.98
N ALA A 64 11.29 9.58 3.04
CA ALA A 64 12.40 8.65 2.95
C ALA A 64 13.22 8.61 4.24
N TRP A 65 13.53 9.78 4.80
CA TRP A 65 14.23 9.90 6.08
C TRP A 65 13.44 9.27 7.23
N GLN A 66 12.16 9.59 7.37
CA GLN A 66 11.29 9.05 8.42
C GLN A 66 11.23 7.53 8.40
N ILE A 67 10.99 6.94 7.23
CA ILE A 67 10.90 5.47 7.07
C ILE A 67 12.23 4.81 7.43
N ASN A 68 13.36 5.33 6.93
CA ASN A 68 14.66 4.77 7.22
C ASN A 68 15.04 4.90 8.70
N ALA A 69 14.70 6.02 9.34
CA ALA A 69 14.92 6.23 10.77
C ALA A 69 14.05 5.29 11.63
N ALA A 70 12.78 5.11 11.28
CA ALA A 70 11.89 4.18 11.96
C ALA A 70 12.43 2.74 11.89
N ARG A 71 12.87 2.29 10.71
CA ARG A 71 13.46 0.95 10.53
C ARG A 71 14.77 0.77 11.29
N ALA A 72 15.64 1.77 11.28
CA ALA A 72 16.89 1.73 12.06
C ALA A 72 16.62 1.62 13.56
N GLY A 73 15.49 2.11 14.05
CA GLY A 73 15.01 1.97 15.41
C GLY A 73 14.23 0.68 15.70
N GLY A 74 14.16 -0.27 14.76
CA GLY A 74 13.38 -1.50 14.88
C GLY A 74 11.87 -1.32 14.68
N GLY A 75 11.44 -0.17 14.14
CA GLY A 75 10.05 0.10 13.80
C GLY A 75 9.60 -0.61 12.53
N ARG A 76 8.28 -0.75 12.38
CA ARG A 76 7.63 -1.36 11.22
C ARG A 76 7.06 -0.30 10.27
N VAL A 77 7.08 -0.59 8.99
CA VAL A 77 6.50 0.25 7.94
C VAL A 77 5.20 -0.39 7.45
N VAL A 78 4.07 0.25 7.76
CA VAL A 78 2.74 -0.19 7.30
C VAL A 78 2.26 0.77 6.22
N ALA A 79 2.12 0.27 5.00
CA ALA A 79 1.56 1.05 3.92
C ALA A 79 0.04 1.19 4.07
N VAL A 80 -0.48 2.37 3.75
CA VAL A 80 -1.92 2.62 3.64
C VAL A 80 -2.27 2.77 2.16
N GLY A 81 -2.86 1.71 1.60
CA GLY A 81 -3.17 1.57 0.19
C GLY A 81 -2.09 0.87 -0.63
N THR A 82 -2.53 0.13 -1.64
CA THR A 82 -1.65 -0.57 -2.60
C THR A 82 -0.77 0.41 -3.39
N THR A 83 -1.27 1.61 -3.63
CA THR A 83 -0.54 2.71 -4.26
C THR A 83 0.68 3.14 -3.44
N ALA A 84 0.57 3.17 -2.10
CA ALA A 84 1.69 3.47 -1.22
C ALA A 84 2.77 2.37 -1.29
N VAL A 85 2.38 1.10 -1.36
CA VAL A 85 3.33 0.00 -1.57
C VAL A 85 4.10 0.20 -2.86
N ARG A 86 3.41 0.44 -4.00
CA ARG A 86 4.08 0.63 -5.30
C ARG A 86 5.07 1.80 -5.29
N ALA A 87 4.68 2.93 -4.72
CA ALA A 87 5.55 4.11 -4.62
C ALA A 87 6.80 3.81 -3.79
N LEU A 88 6.65 3.19 -2.62
CA LEU A 88 7.76 2.86 -1.73
C LEU A 88 8.67 1.78 -2.32
N GLU A 89 8.11 0.72 -2.90
CA GLU A 89 8.86 -0.36 -3.54
C GLU A 89 9.63 0.11 -4.77
N THR A 90 9.13 1.12 -5.48
CA THR A 90 9.85 1.76 -6.59
C THR A 90 11.02 2.62 -6.08
N ALA A 91 10.86 3.25 -4.93
CA ALA A 91 11.88 4.12 -4.32
C ALA A 91 12.89 3.35 -3.44
N ALA A 92 12.67 2.05 -3.22
CA ALA A 92 13.54 1.20 -2.41
C ALA A 92 14.74 0.69 -3.21
N ASP A 93 15.92 0.69 -2.60
CA ASP A 93 17.09 -0.02 -3.13
C ASP A 93 17.05 -1.53 -2.79
N ALA A 94 18.10 -2.26 -3.16
CA ALA A 94 18.18 -3.70 -2.96
C ALA A 94 18.10 -4.11 -1.48
N ASP A 95 18.57 -3.25 -0.58
CA ASP A 95 18.56 -3.47 0.87
C ASP A 95 17.28 -2.97 1.55
N GLY A 96 16.30 -2.49 0.76
CA GLY A 96 15.02 -1.97 1.25
C GLY A 96 15.10 -0.56 1.82
N ARG A 97 16.24 0.14 1.66
CA ARG A 97 16.37 1.54 2.07
C ARG A 97 15.63 2.44 1.10
N ILE A 98 14.79 3.30 1.62
CA ILE A 98 14.00 4.24 0.81
C ILE A 98 14.85 5.45 0.41
N ARG A 99 14.80 5.80 -0.88
CA ARG A 99 15.41 7.01 -1.43
C ARG A 99 14.31 8.01 -1.79
N ALA A 100 14.60 9.30 -1.63
CA ALA A 100 13.74 10.33 -2.18
C ALA A 100 13.74 10.18 -3.71
N ALA A 101 12.57 10.03 -4.30
CA ALA A 101 12.41 9.79 -5.73
C ALA A 101 11.09 10.33 -6.24
N SER A 102 11.07 10.73 -7.50
CA SER A 102 9.85 11.07 -8.23
C SER A 102 10.01 10.63 -9.69
N GLY A 103 8.93 10.22 -10.32
CA GLY A 103 8.96 9.73 -11.70
C GLY A 103 7.72 8.91 -12.02
N TRP A 104 7.90 7.95 -12.91
CA TRP A 104 6.88 6.99 -13.30
C TRP A 104 7.22 5.60 -12.81
N THR A 105 6.21 4.83 -12.43
CA THR A 105 6.36 3.44 -12.01
C THR A 105 5.44 2.54 -12.83
N GLU A 106 6.00 1.45 -13.33
CA GLU A 106 5.29 0.32 -13.95
C GLU A 106 5.41 -0.93 -13.07
N LEU A 107 5.84 -0.74 -11.82
CA LEU A 107 6.16 -1.84 -10.93
C LEU A 107 4.93 -2.70 -10.65
N VAL A 108 5.06 -4.00 -10.93
CA VAL A 108 4.14 -5.03 -10.48
C VAL A 108 4.77 -5.71 -9.26
N VAL A 109 4.06 -5.73 -8.15
CA VAL A 109 4.50 -6.42 -6.93
C VAL A 109 3.86 -7.79 -6.91
N THR A 110 4.69 -8.83 -7.00
CA THR A 110 4.26 -10.24 -6.97
C THR A 110 4.94 -10.99 -5.84
N PRO A 111 4.42 -12.17 -5.44
CA PRO A 111 5.06 -13.02 -4.43
C PRO A 111 6.50 -13.39 -4.77
N GLU A 112 6.82 -13.63 -6.04
CA GLU A 112 8.16 -14.01 -6.50
C GLU A 112 9.15 -12.86 -6.36
N ARG A 113 8.69 -11.63 -6.63
CA ARG A 113 9.49 -10.42 -6.42
C ARG A 113 9.69 -10.13 -4.94
N GLY A 114 8.66 -10.38 -4.15
CA GLY A 114 8.58 -9.98 -2.76
C GLY A 114 8.45 -8.47 -2.56
N VAL A 115 8.45 -8.05 -1.28
CA VAL A 115 8.50 -6.64 -0.87
C VAL A 115 9.73 -6.38 0.01
N ARG A 116 10.26 -5.16 -0.05
CA ARG A 116 11.46 -4.72 0.70
C ARG A 116 11.21 -3.46 1.51
N ALA A 117 10.25 -2.65 1.06
CA ALA A 117 9.96 -1.33 1.60
C ALA A 117 8.93 -1.35 2.73
N VAL A 118 8.11 -2.38 2.81
CA VAL A 118 6.98 -2.43 3.73
C VAL A 118 6.95 -3.74 4.52
N ASP A 119 6.47 -3.67 5.75
CA ASP A 119 6.33 -4.81 6.66
C ASP A 119 4.85 -5.19 6.83
N GLY A 120 3.94 -4.31 6.43
CA GLY A 120 2.51 -4.53 6.51
C GLY A 120 1.73 -3.65 5.54
N LEU A 121 0.44 -3.93 5.41
CA LEU A 121 -0.46 -3.24 4.49
C LEU A 121 -1.85 -3.10 5.08
N LEU A 122 -2.37 -1.88 5.09
CA LEU A 122 -3.79 -1.60 5.27
C LEU A 122 -4.39 -1.26 3.91
N THR A 123 -5.38 -2.01 3.46
CA THR A 123 -6.03 -1.80 2.16
C THR A 123 -7.50 -2.21 2.21
N GLY A 124 -8.26 -1.90 1.17
CA GLY A 124 -9.61 -2.42 1.00
C GLY A 124 -9.64 -3.91 0.68
N LEU A 125 -10.84 -4.47 0.63
CA LEU A 125 -11.09 -5.81 0.11
C LEU A 125 -11.24 -5.70 -1.42
N HIS A 126 -10.36 -6.39 -2.16
CA HIS A 126 -10.31 -6.34 -3.61
C HIS A 126 -11.06 -7.53 -4.23
N GLU A 127 -11.55 -7.34 -5.45
CA GLU A 127 -12.27 -8.37 -6.20
C GLU A 127 -11.37 -9.57 -6.49
N PRO A 128 -11.97 -10.76 -6.67
CA PRO A 128 -11.25 -11.93 -7.14
C PRO A 128 -10.53 -11.64 -8.47
N GLN A 129 -9.31 -12.18 -8.63
CA GLN A 129 -8.48 -12.02 -9.83
C GLN A 129 -7.87 -10.63 -10.05
N ALA A 130 -8.09 -9.66 -9.16
CA ALA A 130 -7.41 -8.38 -9.25
C ALA A 130 -5.90 -8.54 -9.03
N SER A 131 -5.08 -7.80 -9.79
CA SER A 131 -3.61 -7.78 -9.63
C SER A 131 -3.17 -7.35 -8.21
N HIS A 132 -4.03 -6.63 -7.51
CA HIS A 132 -3.84 -6.26 -6.11
C HIS A 132 -3.67 -7.47 -5.17
N LEU A 133 -4.32 -8.62 -5.46
CA LEU A 133 -4.18 -9.83 -4.66
C LEU A 133 -2.76 -10.41 -4.69
N LEU A 134 -2.03 -10.23 -5.80
CA LEU A 134 -0.61 -10.60 -5.89
C LEU A 134 0.22 -9.77 -4.91
N MET A 135 -0.05 -8.47 -4.82
CA MET A 135 0.62 -7.59 -3.86
C MET A 135 0.28 -7.97 -2.42
N LEU A 136 -0.99 -8.27 -2.12
CA LEU A 136 -1.40 -8.73 -0.79
C LEU A 136 -0.66 -10.02 -0.42
N ALA A 137 -0.54 -10.97 -1.37
CA ALA A 137 0.21 -12.19 -1.17
C ALA A 137 1.70 -11.91 -0.91
N ALA A 138 2.32 -11.01 -1.68
CA ALA A 138 3.72 -10.63 -1.49
C ALA A 138 3.98 -10.01 -0.12
N VAL A 139 3.14 -9.06 0.33
CA VAL A 139 3.25 -8.45 1.67
C VAL A 139 2.98 -9.49 2.75
N GLY A 140 1.98 -10.32 2.56
CA GLY A 140 1.59 -11.34 3.52
C GLY A 140 2.65 -12.41 3.73
N GLN A 141 3.42 -12.79 2.71
CA GLN A 141 4.54 -13.72 2.84
C GLN A 141 5.63 -13.16 3.77
N VAL A 142 5.91 -11.86 3.70
CA VAL A 142 6.86 -11.20 4.62
C VAL A 142 6.26 -11.11 6.02
N ALA A 143 4.97 -10.83 6.14
CA ALA A 143 4.29 -10.64 7.42
C ALA A 143 4.03 -11.96 8.17
N ALA A 144 3.67 -13.05 7.46
CA ALA A 144 3.15 -14.28 8.06
C ALA A 144 3.73 -15.58 7.47
N GLY A 145 4.69 -15.49 6.55
CA GLY A 145 5.33 -16.65 5.93
C GLY A 145 4.55 -17.30 4.78
N ALA A 146 5.00 -18.48 4.35
CA ALA A 146 4.50 -19.16 3.16
C ALA A 146 3.00 -19.53 3.22
N ASP A 147 2.45 -19.74 4.41
CA ASP A 147 1.05 -20.14 4.62
C ASP A 147 0.06 -18.98 4.53
N PHE A 148 0.53 -17.79 4.15
CA PHE A 148 -0.32 -16.60 4.07
C PHE A 148 -1.47 -16.76 3.06
N GLY A 149 -1.29 -17.52 1.99
CA GLY A 149 -2.35 -17.78 1.00
C GLY A 149 -3.63 -18.34 1.63
N ASP A 150 -3.47 -19.33 2.50
CA ASP A 150 -4.60 -19.93 3.24
C ASP A 150 -5.23 -18.95 4.24
N ALA A 151 -4.39 -18.14 4.90
CA ALA A 151 -4.88 -17.11 5.81
C ALA A 151 -5.69 -16.04 5.06
N LEU A 152 -5.21 -15.61 3.88
CA LEU A 152 -5.92 -14.67 3.02
C LEU A 152 -7.27 -15.23 2.55
N CYS A 153 -7.30 -16.48 2.09
CA CYS A 153 -8.55 -17.15 1.69
C CYS A 153 -9.56 -17.21 2.85
N ARG A 154 -9.11 -17.58 4.05
CA ARG A 154 -9.98 -17.58 5.24
C ARG A 154 -10.49 -16.19 5.59
N ALA A 155 -9.63 -15.16 5.52
CA ALA A 155 -10.02 -13.77 5.80
C ALA A 155 -11.09 -13.29 4.82
N TYR A 156 -10.94 -13.57 3.53
CA TYR A 156 -11.92 -13.22 2.51
C TYR A 156 -13.24 -14.00 2.67
N ALA A 157 -13.17 -15.30 2.95
CA ALA A 157 -14.37 -16.09 3.22
C ALA A 157 -15.14 -15.53 4.43
N GLU A 158 -14.45 -15.13 5.49
CA GLU A 158 -15.06 -14.52 6.66
C GLU A 158 -15.62 -13.12 6.36
N ALA A 159 -14.91 -12.31 5.56
CA ALA A 159 -15.39 -11.01 5.11
C ALA A 159 -16.71 -11.13 4.32
N VAL A 160 -16.78 -12.06 3.38
CA VAL A 160 -18.01 -12.35 2.63
C VAL A 160 -19.13 -12.82 3.55
N ARG A 161 -18.84 -13.75 4.47
CA ARG A 161 -19.82 -14.25 5.45
C ARG A 161 -20.40 -13.15 6.33
N ARG A 162 -19.55 -12.18 6.72
CA ARG A 162 -19.95 -11.02 7.54
C ARG A 162 -20.48 -9.85 6.71
N ARG A 163 -20.53 -9.98 5.39
CA ARG A 163 -20.99 -8.93 4.47
C ARG A 163 -20.17 -7.66 4.53
N TYR A 164 -18.83 -7.79 4.67
CA TYR A 164 -17.92 -6.67 4.47
C TYR A 164 -18.02 -6.19 3.03
N LEU A 165 -17.91 -4.88 2.87
CA LEU A 165 -18.00 -4.22 1.58
C LEU A 165 -16.60 -4.13 0.92
N TRP A 166 -16.59 -4.10 -0.41
CA TRP A 166 -15.36 -3.96 -1.17
C TRP A 166 -14.70 -2.58 -0.98
N HIS A 167 -13.46 -2.44 -1.42
CA HIS A 167 -12.59 -1.28 -1.20
C HIS A 167 -13.24 0.07 -1.55
N GLU A 168 -14.12 0.10 -2.54
CA GLU A 168 -14.86 1.30 -2.95
C GLU A 168 -15.83 1.80 -1.87
N PHE A 169 -16.33 0.92 -1.02
CA PHE A 169 -17.31 1.21 0.02
C PHE A 169 -16.69 1.42 1.41
N GLY A 170 -15.39 1.16 1.56
CA GLY A 170 -14.60 1.58 2.70
C GLY A 170 -14.31 0.56 3.78
N ASP A 171 -14.68 -0.73 3.64
CA ASP A 171 -14.20 -1.76 4.55
C ASP A 171 -12.74 -2.10 4.27
N LEU A 172 -11.99 -2.39 5.32
CA LEU A 172 -10.54 -2.51 5.26
C LEU A 172 -10.04 -3.87 5.75
N HIS A 173 -8.92 -4.26 5.18
CA HIS A 173 -8.14 -5.42 5.55
C HIS A 173 -6.75 -4.98 6.00
N LEU A 174 -6.30 -5.43 7.17
CA LEU A 174 -4.99 -5.12 7.73
C LEU A 174 -4.13 -6.38 7.77
N ILE A 175 -2.98 -6.32 7.09
CA ILE A 175 -1.95 -7.35 7.09
C ILE A 175 -0.78 -6.82 7.92
N LEU A 176 -0.44 -7.53 9.00
CA LEU A 176 0.67 -7.18 9.89
C LEU A 176 1.52 -8.43 10.19
N PRO A 177 2.82 -8.25 10.43
CA PRO A 177 3.64 -9.30 11.03
C PRO A 177 3.11 -9.69 12.43
N SER A 178 3.14 -10.97 12.72
CA SER A 178 2.84 -11.55 14.03
C SER A 178 3.87 -11.14 15.10
#